data_08e99e96277f64586c958803ab5c3e69
#
_entry.id   08e99e96277f64586c958803ab5c3e69
#
_cell.length_a   1.000
_cell.length_b   1.000
_cell.length_c   1.000
_cell.angle_alpha   90.00
_cell.angle_beta   90.00
_cell.angle_gamma   90.00
#
_symmetry.space_group_name_H-M   'P 1'
#
loop_
_entity.id
_entity.type
_entity.pdbx_description
1 polymer ?
#
loop_
_entity_poly.entity_id
_entity_poly.type
_entity_poly.pdbx_seq_one_letter_code
_entity_poly.pdbx_strand_id
1 'polypeptide(L)'
;MNIQNNIFKDNSVNQKSDKVNIICKRVCLFTNARDEKHIREWAAHHLLIGFSKIIIFDHKSTTPLKEVFKNFDKRVKIINVSHIEGAIKMILMTKAAKIARLLKMDWMIYLDADEFIILNENFIGIKHLLSVYNHADSLGINWLMFGSNNLEKDPDGLILENYTKSDSSLNEHLKSFARPTKIINVTNPHYYNINDIFRYFTVDNQNLQGIYHFSKPNISYLNAPAYIGHYVNQSEETYIKRKVNLPRDDNGEKRHQENIKNIHNQFNSIENTYPKNKYAGKIKIFLKQYGHDF
;
A
#
# COMPACT_ATOMS: atom_id res chain seq x y z
N MET A 1 25.42 -58.89 13.80
CA MET A 1 24.74 -58.12 12.74
C MET A 1 23.94 -57.03 13.39
N ASN A 2 24.42 -55.80 13.26
CA ASN A 2 23.90 -54.62 13.95
C ASN A 2 22.63 -54.13 13.27
N ILE A 3 21.56 -53.90 14.05
CA ILE A 3 20.41 -53.16 13.64
C ILE A 3 20.44 -51.85 14.45
N GLN A 4 20.72 -50.74 13.76
CA GLN A 4 20.68 -49.38 14.33
C GLN A 4 19.22 -48.93 14.47
N ASN A 5 18.83 -48.64 15.68
CA ASN A 5 17.58 -47.94 15.99
C ASN A 5 17.84 -46.43 15.83
N ASN A 6 17.25 -45.82 14.80
CA ASN A 6 17.17 -44.39 14.66
C ASN A 6 16.02 -43.84 15.52
N ILE A 7 16.40 -43.13 16.55
CA ILE A 7 15.52 -42.37 17.43
C ILE A 7 15.19 -41.06 16.73
N PHE A 8 13.96 -40.91 16.25
CA PHE A 8 13.44 -39.59 15.87
C PHE A 8 13.23 -38.78 17.15
N LYS A 9 14.13 -37.83 17.41
CA LYS A 9 13.89 -36.79 18.40
C LYS A 9 12.86 -35.81 17.86
N ASP A 10 11.72 -35.82 18.50
CA ASP A 10 10.65 -34.85 18.36
C ASP A 10 11.18 -33.47 18.85
N ASN A 11 11.59 -32.63 17.89
CA ASN A 11 11.93 -31.24 18.17
C ASN A 11 10.62 -30.43 18.17
N SER A 12 9.86 -30.53 19.24
CA SER A 12 8.84 -29.53 19.58
C SER A 12 9.56 -28.23 19.89
N VAL A 13 9.73 -27.41 18.85
CA VAL A 13 10.20 -26.03 18.98
C VAL A 13 9.12 -25.27 19.75
N ASN A 14 9.35 -25.08 21.04
CA ASN A 14 8.67 -24.10 21.86
C ASN A 14 8.87 -22.72 21.21
N GLN A 15 7.95 -22.30 20.36
CA GLN A 15 7.87 -20.90 19.91
C GLN A 15 7.44 -20.04 21.11
N LYS A 16 8.41 -19.70 21.95
CA LYS A 16 8.29 -18.48 22.75
C LYS A 16 8.16 -17.35 21.75
N SER A 17 7.00 -16.72 21.69
CA SER A 17 6.79 -15.47 21.00
C SER A 17 7.74 -14.44 21.62
N ASP A 18 8.92 -14.27 21.04
CA ASP A 18 9.78 -13.16 21.40
C ASP A 18 8.96 -11.89 21.19
N LYS A 19 8.64 -11.21 22.30
CA LYS A 19 7.94 -9.93 22.28
C LYS A 19 8.85 -8.94 21.56
N VAL A 20 8.66 -8.79 20.25
CA VAL A 20 9.37 -7.78 19.46
C VAL A 20 9.06 -6.43 20.09
N ASN A 21 10.11 -5.76 20.59
CA ASN A 21 9.96 -4.44 21.16
C ASN A 21 9.58 -3.46 20.04
N ILE A 22 8.35 -2.91 20.06
CA ILE A 22 7.87 -1.96 19.06
C ILE A 22 8.56 -0.63 19.27
N ILE A 23 9.66 -0.41 18.55
CA ILE A 23 10.47 0.79 18.57
C ILE A 23 9.82 1.90 17.72
N CYS A 24 9.23 1.53 16.57
CA CYS A 24 8.53 2.46 15.69
C CYS A 24 7.24 2.95 16.34
N LYS A 25 7.12 4.27 16.57
CA LYS A 25 5.96 4.87 17.26
C LYS A 25 5.05 5.62 16.31
N ARG A 26 5.60 6.30 15.30
CA ARG A 26 4.88 7.28 14.45
C ARG A 26 5.12 7.00 12.98
N VAL A 27 4.08 6.55 12.28
CA VAL A 27 4.11 6.26 10.84
C VAL A 27 3.07 7.12 10.15
N CYS A 28 3.47 7.81 9.07
CA CYS A 28 2.57 8.64 8.26
C CYS A 28 2.41 8.05 6.86
N LEU A 29 1.17 8.01 6.39
CA LEU A 29 0.81 7.64 5.03
C LEU A 29 0.37 8.89 4.27
N PHE A 30 0.82 8.99 3.02
CA PHE A 30 0.44 10.04 2.09
C PHE A 30 -0.14 9.45 0.82
N THR A 31 -1.09 10.16 0.23
CA THR A 31 -1.63 9.91 -1.11
C THR A 31 -2.10 11.22 -1.72
N ASN A 32 -2.30 11.23 -3.03
CA ASN A 32 -3.17 12.20 -3.69
C ASN A 32 -4.39 11.46 -4.24
N ALA A 33 -5.52 12.14 -4.26
CA ALA A 33 -6.76 11.57 -4.74
C ALA A 33 -7.56 12.60 -5.55
N ARG A 34 -8.29 12.10 -6.55
CA ARG A 34 -9.25 12.83 -7.36
C ARG A 34 -10.44 11.93 -7.68
N ASP A 35 -11.61 12.28 -7.13
CA ASP A 35 -12.86 11.52 -7.34
C ASP A 35 -12.75 10.01 -7.04
N GLU A 36 -11.98 9.64 -6.00
CA GLU A 36 -11.78 8.26 -5.58
C GLU A 36 -12.95 7.76 -4.74
N LYS A 37 -13.82 6.91 -5.32
CA LYS A 37 -15.02 6.37 -4.67
C LYS A 37 -14.69 5.67 -3.34
N HIS A 38 -13.63 4.88 -3.31
CA HIS A 38 -13.26 4.04 -2.16
C HIS A 38 -12.21 4.66 -1.22
N ILE A 39 -12.01 5.97 -1.28
CA ILE A 39 -10.97 6.64 -0.48
C ILE A 39 -11.19 6.52 1.05
N ARG A 40 -12.44 6.39 1.51
CA ARG A 40 -12.74 6.14 2.93
C ARG A 40 -12.36 4.72 3.35
N GLU A 41 -12.62 3.72 2.51
CA GLU A 41 -12.17 2.34 2.72
C GLU A 41 -10.66 2.27 2.83
N TRP A 42 -9.96 2.90 1.87
CA TRP A 42 -8.51 2.98 1.85
C TRP A 42 -7.95 3.60 3.14
N ALA A 43 -8.53 4.71 3.59
CA ALA A 43 -8.11 5.37 4.82
C ALA A 43 -8.40 4.50 6.06
N ALA A 44 -9.59 3.89 6.15
CA ALA A 44 -9.98 3.00 7.24
C ALA A 44 -9.05 1.79 7.36
N HIS A 45 -8.74 1.13 6.22
CA HIS A 45 -7.79 0.01 6.17
C HIS A 45 -6.44 0.39 6.79
N HIS A 46 -5.85 1.49 6.33
CA HIS A 46 -4.53 1.91 6.79
C HIS A 46 -4.52 2.40 8.24
N LEU A 47 -5.62 3.00 8.72
CA LEU A 47 -5.77 3.31 10.15
C LEU A 47 -5.85 2.03 11.00
N LEU A 48 -6.55 1.00 10.54
CA LEU A 48 -6.69 -0.28 11.23
C LEU A 48 -5.37 -1.05 11.32
N ILE A 49 -4.52 -0.99 10.31
CA ILE A 49 -3.19 -1.61 10.38
C ILE A 49 -2.16 -0.76 11.15
N GLY A 50 -2.55 0.41 11.68
CA GLY A 50 -1.80 1.14 12.69
C GLY A 50 -1.04 2.39 12.23
N PHE A 51 -1.36 2.99 11.10
CA PHE A 51 -0.82 4.30 10.73
C PHE A 51 -1.25 5.37 11.74
N SER A 52 -0.28 6.19 12.16
CA SER A 52 -0.51 7.24 13.15
C SER A 52 -1.17 8.47 12.56
N LYS A 53 -0.99 8.70 11.26
CA LYS A 53 -1.56 9.81 10.51
C LYS A 53 -1.66 9.46 9.04
N ILE A 54 -2.73 9.91 8.39
CA ILE A 54 -2.93 9.84 6.94
C ILE A 54 -3.13 11.25 6.43
N ILE A 55 -2.42 11.63 5.37
CA ILE A 55 -2.56 12.94 4.72
C ILE A 55 -2.91 12.69 3.26
N ILE A 56 -4.07 13.18 2.85
CA ILE A 56 -4.60 13.08 1.50
C ILE A 56 -4.54 14.44 0.83
N PHE A 57 -3.82 14.53 -0.26
CA PHE A 57 -3.80 15.69 -1.13
C PHE A 57 -4.99 15.62 -2.09
N ASP A 58 -5.96 16.51 -1.89
CA ASP A 58 -7.13 16.63 -2.76
C ASP A 58 -6.76 17.44 -4.01
N HIS A 59 -6.70 16.75 -5.15
CA HIS A 59 -6.33 17.36 -6.42
C HIS A 59 -7.51 17.39 -7.39
N LYS A 60 -8.28 18.48 -7.35
CA LYS A 60 -9.39 18.74 -8.28
C LYS A 60 -10.53 17.71 -8.20
N SER A 61 -10.84 17.18 -6.99
CA SER A 61 -12.04 16.37 -6.80
C SER A 61 -13.31 17.19 -7.04
N THR A 62 -14.29 16.59 -7.72
CA THR A 62 -15.60 17.20 -7.99
C THR A 62 -16.32 17.51 -6.67
N THR A 63 -16.37 16.53 -5.76
CA THR A 63 -16.75 16.75 -4.36
C THR A 63 -15.50 16.91 -3.53
N PRO A 64 -15.27 18.07 -2.88
CA PRO A 64 -14.09 18.28 -2.07
C PRO A 64 -13.90 17.19 -1.02
N LEU A 65 -12.73 16.58 -0.95
CA LEU A 65 -12.47 15.50 0.00
C LEU A 65 -12.62 15.94 1.46
N LYS A 66 -12.53 17.23 1.74
CA LYS A 66 -12.82 17.79 3.06
C LYS A 66 -14.28 17.55 3.50
N GLU A 67 -15.20 17.52 2.55
CA GLU A 67 -16.62 17.19 2.77
C GLU A 67 -16.81 15.68 2.90
N VAL A 68 -16.16 14.90 2.03
CA VAL A 68 -16.16 13.42 2.09
C VAL A 68 -15.67 12.91 3.45
N PHE A 69 -14.67 13.56 4.04
CA PHE A 69 -14.09 13.21 5.34
C PHE A 69 -14.64 14.05 6.51
N LYS A 70 -15.75 14.77 6.31
CA LYS A 70 -16.43 15.48 7.41
C LYS A 70 -16.81 14.48 8.50
N ASN A 71 -16.47 14.81 9.74
CA ASN A 71 -16.71 13.95 10.92
C ASN A 71 -15.99 12.58 10.88
N PHE A 72 -15.00 12.38 10.02
CA PHE A 72 -14.17 11.17 9.98
C PHE A 72 -13.05 11.23 11.02
N ASP A 73 -12.29 10.14 11.17
CA ASP A 73 -11.19 10.03 12.13
C ASP A 73 -10.19 11.19 12.00
N LYS A 74 -9.92 11.88 13.10
CA LYS A 74 -9.03 13.05 13.17
C LYS A 74 -7.59 12.80 12.76
N ARG A 75 -7.19 11.51 12.66
CA ARG A 75 -5.88 11.11 12.13
C ARG A 75 -5.78 11.31 10.63
N VAL A 76 -6.90 11.39 9.91
CA VAL A 76 -6.94 11.74 8.48
C VAL A 76 -6.98 13.25 8.33
N LYS A 77 -6.12 13.79 7.47
CA LYS A 77 -6.06 15.22 7.14
C LYS A 77 -6.10 15.41 5.63
N ILE A 78 -6.95 16.31 5.19
CA ILE A 78 -7.09 16.68 3.79
C ILE A 78 -6.38 18.00 3.54
N ILE A 79 -5.57 18.05 2.49
CA ILE A 79 -4.90 19.27 2.01
C ILE A 79 -5.30 19.49 0.56
N ASN A 80 -6.01 20.57 0.30
CA ASN A 80 -6.34 20.95 -1.08
C ASN A 80 -5.09 21.41 -1.83
N VAL A 81 -4.87 20.84 -3.01
CA VAL A 81 -3.74 21.12 -3.91
C VAL A 81 -4.21 21.34 -5.35
N SER A 82 -5.47 21.72 -5.54
CA SER A 82 -6.10 21.91 -6.86
C SER A 82 -5.44 23.00 -7.70
N HIS A 83 -4.65 23.87 -7.08
CA HIS A 83 -3.86 24.92 -7.74
C HIS A 83 -2.59 24.41 -8.44
N ILE A 84 -2.18 23.16 -8.19
CA ILE A 84 -0.99 22.57 -8.81
C ILE A 84 -1.39 21.98 -10.17
N GLU A 85 -0.68 22.34 -11.22
CA GLU A 85 -0.91 21.87 -12.57
C GLU A 85 0.16 20.88 -13.05
N GLY A 86 -0.17 20.06 -14.06
CA GLY A 86 0.75 19.14 -14.73
C GLY A 86 1.06 17.88 -13.92
N ALA A 87 2.30 17.41 -13.98
CA ALA A 87 2.78 16.21 -13.29
C ALA A 87 2.99 16.47 -11.79
N ILE A 88 1.98 16.16 -10.99
CA ILE A 88 1.94 16.56 -9.57
C ILE A 88 2.65 15.59 -8.63
N LYS A 89 2.86 14.34 -9.04
CA LYS A 89 3.30 13.25 -8.14
C LYS A 89 4.59 13.58 -7.38
N MET A 90 5.65 13.98 -8.10
CA MET A 90 6.95 14.28 -7.49
C MET A 90 6.88 15.52 -6.57
N ILE A 91 6.09 16.52 -6.96
CA ILE A 91 5.86 17.74 -6.18
C ILE A 91 5.22 17.37 -4.83
N LEU A 92 4.16 16.52 -4.88
CA LEU A 92 3.42 16.11 -3.69
C LEU A 92 4.24 15.17 -2.80
N MET A 93 5.03 14.25 -3.38
CA MET A 93 5.94 13.41 -2.60
C MET A 93 7.03 14.24 -1.90
N THR A 94 7.57 15.26 -2.55
CA THR A 94 8.51 16.21 -1.93
C THR A 94 7.85 16.98 -0.78
N LYS A 95 6.61 17.45 -0.97
CA LYS A 95 5.81 18.11 0.07
C LYS A 95 5.52 17.15 1.23
N ALA A 96 5.18 15.89 0.93
CA ALA A 96 4.95 14.85 1.93
C ALA A 96 6.18 14.61 2.82
N ALA A 97 7.37 14.51 2.22
CA ALA A 97 8.63 14.36 2.96
C ALA A 97 8.89 15.53 3.93
N LYS A 98 8.64 16.78 3.49
CA LYS A 98 8.75 17.96 4.34
C LYS A 98 7.77 17.93 5.51
N ILE A 99 6.50 17.59 5.24
CA ILE A 99 5.46 17.46 6.27
C ILE A 99 5.82 16.37 7.28
N ALA A 100 6.26 15.19 6.82
CA ALA A 100 6.64 14.09 7.70
C ALA A 100 7.80 14.45 8.64
N ARG A 101 8.79 15.22 8.16
CA ARG A 101 9.88 15.77 9.00
C ARG A 101 9.34 16.73 10.06
N LEU A 102 8.52 17.69 9.66
CA LEU A 102 7.92 18.68 10.60
C LEU A 102 7.09 17.99 11.68
N LEU A 103 6.37 16.94 11.30
CA LEU A 103 5.58 16.14 12.23
C LEU A 103 6.42 15.14 13.04
N LYS A 104 7.75 15.09 12.84
CA LYS A 104 8.69 14.17 13.52
C LYS A 104 8.24 12.71 13.41
N MET A 105 7.85 12.27 12.20
CA MET A 105 7.48 10.88 11.94
C MET A 105 8.74 10.00 11.87
N ASP A 106 8.64 8.77 12.41
CA ASP A 106 9.74 7.79 12.33
C ASP A 106 9.86 7.24 10.92
N TRP A 107 8.70 7.01 10.28
CA TRP A 107 8.58 6.48 8.93
C TRP A 107 7.45 7.14 8.16
N MET A 108 7.59 7.18 6.85
CA MET A 108 6.56 7.60 5.92
C MET A 108 6.53 6.70 4.69
N ILE A 109 5.37 6.64 4.04
CA ILE A 109 5.20 6.06 2.70
C ILE A 109 4.20 6.91 1.90
N TYR A 110 4.36 6.89 0.58
CA TYR A 110 3.41 7.48 -0.36
C TYR A 110 2.82 6.38 -1.23
N LEU A 111 1.52 6.16 -1.15
CA LEU A 111 0.79 5.15 -1.92
C LEU A 111 -0.21 5.82 -2.86
N ASP A 112 -0.58 5.10 -3.92
CA ASP A 112 -1.74 5.44 -4.71
C ASP A 112 -3.03 5.03 -3.98
N ALA A 113 -4.16 5.66 -4.28
CA ALA A 113 -5.42 5.40 -3.57
C ALA A 113 -6.06 4.04 -3.90
N ASP A 114 -5.45 3.27 -4.78
CA ASP A 114 -5.79 1.89 -5.15
C ASP A 114 -4.75 0.86 -4.65
N GLU A 115 -3.85 1.27 -3.76
CA GLU A 115 -2.81 0.44 -3.15
C GLU A 115 -3.08 0.20 -1.66
N PHE A 116 -3.17 -1.06 -1.25
CA PHE A 116 -3.46 -1.49 0.12
C PHE A 116 -2.31 -2.32 0.67
N ILE A 117 -1.72 -1.93 1.82
CA ILE A 117 -0.68 -2.74 2.47
C ILE A 117 -1.33 -3.94 3.16
N ILE A 118 -0.97 -5.14 2.74
CA ILE A 118 -1.44 -6.39 3.30
C ILE A 118 -0.32 -7.00 4.13
N LEU A 119 -0.55 -7.14 5.43
CA LEU A 119 0.42 -7.72 6.37
C LEU A 119 0.20 -9.22 6.51
N ASN A 120 1.29 -9.98 6.64
CA ASN A 120 1.23 -11.38 7.05
C ASN A 120 0.65 -11.53 8.46
N GLU A 121 0.14 -12.72 8.82
CA GLU A 121 -0.45 -13.00 10.13
C GLU A 121 0.51 -12.76 11.31
N ASN A 122 1.81 -12.92 11.09
CA ASN A 122 2.84 -12.72 12.10
C ASN A 122 3.00 -11.24 12.54
N PHE A 123 2.39 -10.30 11.81
CA PHE A 123 2.51 -8.87 12.10
C PHE A 123 1.18 -8.29 12.59
N ILE A 124 1.17 -7.82 13.83
CA ILE A 124 -0.02 -7.20 14.46
C ILE A 124 -0.33 -5.80 13.91
N GLY A 125 0.58 -5.21 13.12
CA GLY A 125 0.39 -3.90 12.52
C GLY A 125 1.67 -3.37 11.87
N ILE A 126 1.53 -2.24 11.18
CA ILE A 126 2.63 -1.62 10.42
C ILE A 126 3.82 -1.20 11.31
N LYS A 127 3.54 -0.78 12.54
CA LYS A 127 4.60 -0.40 13.49
C LYS A 127 5.44 -1.60 13.93
N HIS A 128 4.82 -2.78 14.06
CA HIS A 128 5.54 -4.03 14.34
C HIS A 128 6.45 -4.38 13.16
N LEU A 129 5.93 -4.38 11.93
CA LEU A 129 6.73 -4.61 10.71
C LEU A 129 7.94 -3.68 10.68
N LEU A 130 7.74 -2.37 10.77
CA LEU A 130 8.81 -1.38 10.67
C LEU A 130 9.81 -1.44 11.85
N SER A 131 9.43 -2.00 12.99
CA SER A 131 10.34 -2.22 14.12
C SER A 131 11.30 -3.38 13.85
N VAL A 132 10.86 -4.42 13.13
CA VAL A 132 11.74 -5.51 12.68
C VAL A 132 12.82 -4.99 11.73
N TYR A 133 12.47 -4.07 10.83
CA TYR A 133 13.40 -3.44 9.88
C TYR A 133 14.03 -2.15 10.41
N ASN A 134 14.27 -2.06 11.73
CA ASN A 134 14.81 -0.84 12.34
C ASN A 134 16.23 -0.47 11.85
N HIS A 135 16.96 -1.44 11.32
CA HIS A 135 18.28 -1.24 10.70
C HIS A 135 18.20 -0.52 9.34
N ALA A 136 17.03 -0.49 8.68
CA ALA A 136 16.84 0.16 7.39
C ALA A 136 16.54 1.65 7.52
N ASP A 137 16.92 2.44 6.51
CA ASP A 137 16.50 3.82 6.32
C ASP A 137 15.41 3.93 5.24
N SER A 138 15.33 2.93 4.36
CA SER A 138 14.20 2.73 3.42
C SER A 138 13.85 1.25 3.33
N LEU A 139 12.55 0.93 3.16
CA LEU A 139 12.02 -0.42 3.09
C LEU A 139 11.03 -0.54 1.91
N GLY A 140 11.42 -1.28 0.89
CA GLY A 140 10.60 -1.58 -0.29
C GLY A 140 9.64 -2.73 -0.05
N ILE A 141 8.40 -2.56 -0.52
CA ILE A 141 7.35 -3.59 -0.48
C ILE A 141 6.85 -3.82 -1.90
N ASN A 142 6.94 -5.06 -2.38
CA ASN A 142 6.50 -5.44 -3.71
C ASN A 142 4.98 -5.41 -3.86
N TRP A 143 4.52 -5.17 -5.08
CA TRP A 143 3.11 -5.28 -5.42
C TRP A 143 2.69 -6.75 -5.59
N LEU A 144 1.44 -7.03 -5.25
CA LEU A 144 0.64 -8.13 -5.79
C LEU A 144 -0.49 -7.50 -6.59
N MET A 145 -0.53 -7.79 -7.88
CA MET A 145 -1.52 -7.20 -8.77
C MET A 145 -2.87 -7.91 -8.60
N PHE A 146 -3.92 -7.14 -8.35
CA PHE A 146 -5.30 -7.61 -8.28
C PHE A 146 -6.05 -7.23 -9.57
N GLY A 147 -6.77 -8.18 -10.10
CA GLY A 147 -7.56 -8.05 -11.33
C GLY A 147 -8.95 -7.46 -11.08
N SER A 148 -9.69 -7.33 -12.15
CA SER A 148 -11.03 -6.77 -12.19
C SER A 148 -12.13 -7.75 -11.75
N ASN A 149 -11.82 -9.01 -11.50
CA ASN A 149 -12.79 -10.12 -11.40
C ASN A 149 -13.73 -10.22 -12.63
N ASN A 150 -13.32 -9.64 -13.77
CA ASN A 150 -14.10 -9.46 -15.00
C ASN A 150 -15.41 -8.65 -14.81
N LEU A 151 -15.44 -7.74 -13.83
CA LEU A 151 -16.60 -6.91 -13.57
C LEU A 151 -16.64 -5.73 -14.56
N GLU A 152 -17.72 -5.60 -15.31
CA GLU A 152 -17.94 -4.49 -16.24
C GLU A 152 -18.33 -3.21 -15.49
N LYS A 153 -19.22 -3.34 -14.50
CA LYS A 153 -19.73 -2.24 -13.67
C LYS A 153 -19.11 -2.26 -12.29
N ASP A 154 -19.03 -1.09 -11.70
CA ASP A 154 -18.51 -0.90 -10.36
C ASP A 154 -19.50 -1.46 -9.32
N PRO A 155 -19.12 -2.50 -8.57
CA PRO A 155 -20.00 -3.13 -7.59
C PRO A 155 -20.19 -2.24 -6.35
N ASP A 156 -21.25 -2.53 -5.61
CA ASP A 156 -21.42 -1.97 -4.26
C ASP A 156 -20.46 -2.65 -3.27
N GLY A 157 -20.17 -1.97 -2.16
CA GLY A 157 -19.32 -2.50 -1.09
C GLY A 157 -17.86 -2.12 -1.22
N LEU A 158 -16.98 -2.93 -0.65
CA LEU A 158 -15.55 -2.64 -0.53
C LEU A 158 -14.75 -3.18 -1.72
N ILE A 159 -13.64 -2.50 -2.06
CA ILE A 159 -12.63 -3.01 -3.01
C ILE A 159 -12.14 -4.38 -2.55
N LEU A 160 -11.77 -4.52 -1.26
CA LEU A 160 -11.24 -5.75 -0.72
C LEU A 160 -12.24 -6.92 -0.71
N GLU A 161 -13.55 -6.63 -0.82
CA GLU A 161 -14.59 -7.67 -0.92
C GLU A 161 -14.83 -8.11 -2.35
N ASN A 162 -14.78 -7.17 -3.28
CA ASN A 162 -15.25 -7.35 -4.65
C ASN A 162 -14.16 -7.83 -5.60
N TYR A 163 -12.90 -7.47 -5.35
CA TYR A 163 -11.78 -7.82 -6.22
C TYR A 163 -10.89 -8.83 -5.51
N THR A 164 -11.22 -10.11 -5.69
CA THR A 164 -10.58 -11.26 -5.01
C THR A 164 -9.69 -12.09 -5.92
N LYS A 165 -9.56 -11.72 -7.19
CA LYS A 165 -8.61 -12.38 -8.10
C LYS A 165 -7.32 -11.59 -8.18
N SER A 166 -6.18 -12.30 -8.18
CA SER A 166 -4.86 -11.70 -8.26
C SER A 166 -3.93 -12.49 -9.19
N ASP A 167 -2.76 -11.95 -9.45
CA ASP A 167 -1.63 -12.73 -9.94
C ASP A 167 -1.22 -13.79 -8.91
N SER A 168 -0.56 -14.85 -9.41
CA SER A 168 -0.05 -15.95 -8.58
C SER A 168 1.27 -15.62 -7.87
N SER A 169 1.93 -14.54 -8.24
CA SER A 169 3.24 -14.13 -7.71
C SER A 169 3.34 -12.62 -7.50
N LEU A 170 4.26 -12.22 -6.61
CA LEU A 170 4.58 -10.80 -6.42
C LEU A 170 5.17 -10.20 -7.70
N ASN A 171 4.80 -8.98 -7.97
CA ASN A 171 5.35 -8.18 -9.06
C ASN A 171 6.70 -7.58 -8.65
N GLU A 172 7.59 -7.34 -9.61
CA GLU A 172 8.91 -6.75 -9.35
C GLU A 172 8.85 -5.28 -8.93
N HIS A 173 7.78 -4.55 -9.28
CA HIS A 173 7.57 -3.18 -8.82
C HIS A 173 7.33 -3.13 -7.32
N LEU A 174 7.77 -2.05 -6.70
CA LEU A 174 7.58 -1.83 -5.28
C LEU A 174 7.27 -0.36 -4.97
N LYS A 175 6.76 -0.11 -3.77
CA LYS A 175 6.69 1.20 -3.13
C LYS A 175 7.49 1.16 -1.84
N SER A 176 8.04 2.28 -1.44
CA SER A 176 9.00 2.28 -0.33
C SER A 176 8.58 3.17 0.82
N PHE A 177 8.67 2.60 2.01
CA PHE A 177 8.82 3.39 3.22
C PHE A 177 10.18 4.08 3.23
N ALA A 178 10.24 5.26 3.84
CA ALA A 178 11.52 5.92 4.14
C ALA A 178 11.46 6.63 5.49
N ARG A 179 12.61 6.74 6.15
CA ARG A 179 12.77 7.63 7.31
C ARG A 179 12.82 9.07 6.81
N PRO A 180 11.89 9.97 7.21
CA PRO A 180 11.81 11.32 6.65
C PRO A 180 13.11 12.10 6.76
N THR A 181 13.85 11.91 7.86
CA THR A 181 15.13 12.60 8.12
C THR A 181 16.27 12.13 7.22
N LYS A 182 16.11 10.98 6.54
CA LYS A 182 17.12 10.38 5.66
C LYS A 182 16.87 10.66 4.18
N ILE A 183 15.71 11.22 3.84
CA ILE A 183 15.35 11.55 2.45
C ILE A 183 16.19 12.75 1.97
N ILE A 184 16.86 12.61 0.83
CA ILE A 184 17.57 13.68 0.13
C ILE A 184 16.61 14.41 -0.80
N ASN A 185 16.02 13.68 -1.74
CA ASN A 185 15.11 14.19 -2.77
C ASN A 185 14.16 13.10 -3.27
N VAL A 186 13.31 13.48 -4.23
CA VAL A 186 12.33 12.60 -4.89
C VAL A 186 12.53 12.72 -6.40
N THR A 187 12.83 11.61 -7.05
CA THR A 187 13.05 11.53 -8.50
C THR A 187 12.19 10.45 -9.18
N ASN A 188 11.45 9.67 -8.38
CA ASN A 188 10.65 8.56 -8.88
C ASN A 188 9.38 8.39 -8.00
N PRO A 189 8.21 8.00 -8.58
CA PRO A 189 6.96 7.84 -7.83
C PRO A 189 6.93 6.60 -6.90
N HIS A 190 7.96 5.77 -6.93
CA HIS A 190 8.01 4.51 -6.19
C HIS A 190 8.88 4.55 -4.92
N TYR A 191 9.87 5.47 -4.87
CA TYR A 191 10.83 5.53 -3.78
C TYR A 191 11.31 6.94 -3.48
N TYR A 192 12.05 7.07 -2.39
CA TYR A 192 12.78 8.27 -2.00
C TYR A 192 14.28 8.03 -2.08
N ASN A 193 15.04 8.96 -2.63
CA ASN A 193 16.48 8.91 -2.52
C ASN A 193 16.89 9.20 -1.08
N ILE A 194 17.69 8.32 -0.49
CA ILE A 194 18.17 8.40 0.89
C ILE A 194 19.69 8.57 0.95
N ASN A 195 20.20 9.06 2.08
CA ASN A 195 21.63 9.36 2.25
C ASN A 195 22.52 8.12 2.12
N ASP A 196 22.10 6.99 2.68
CA ASP A 196 22.87 5.75 2.71
C ASP A 196 22.13 4.66 1.94
N ILE A 197 22.57 4.41 0.72
CA ILE A 197 22.00 3.40 -0.17
C ILE A 197 22.13 1.97 0.37
N PHE A 198 23.14 1.69 1.22
CA PHE A 198 23.32 0.38 1.85
C PHE A 198 22.30 0.10 2.95
N ARG A 199 21.47 1.08 3.32
CA ARG A 199 20.38 0.94 4.28
C ARG A 199 19.01 0.90 3.62
N TYR A 200 18.96 0.56 2.32
CA TYR A 200 17.73 0.33 1.57
C TYR A 200 17.50 -1.17 1.39
N PHE A 201 16.45 -1.68 2.02
CA PHE A 201 16.11 -3.11 2.00
C PHE A 201 14.69 -3.33 1.45
N THR A 202 14.41 -4.57 1.03
CA THR A 202 13.05 -5.06 0.78
C THR A 202 12.55 -5.87 1.97
N VAL A 203 11.25 -6.18 2.00
CA VAL A 203 10.65 -7.01 3.07
C VAL A 203 11.13 -8.46 3.04
N ASP A 204 11.80 -8.93 1.99
CA ASP A 204 12.49 -10.22 1.93
C ASP A 204 14.00 -10.10 2.18
N ASN A 205 14.42 -9.00 2.81
CA ASN A 205 15.81 -8.70 3.23
C ASN A 205 16.84 -8.58 2.10
N GLN A 206 16.41 -8.29 0.88
CA GLN A 206 17.35 -7.93 -0.18
C GLN A 206 17.84 -6.50 0.04
N ASN A 207 19.13 -6.26 -0.08
CA ASN A 207 19.69 -4.91 -0.09
C ASN A 207 19.65 -4.35 -1.52
N LEU A 208 18.89 -3.26 -1.71
CA LEU A 208 18.73 -2.62 -3.02
C LEU A 208 19.87 -1.64 -3.27
N GLN A 209 20.78 -2.01 -4.14
CA GLN A 209 21.90 -1.17 -4.60
C GLN A 209 21.66 -0.77 -6.06
N GLY A 210 21.07 0.40 -6.31
CA GLY A 210 20.94 0.95 -7.66
C GLY A 210 19.48 1.17 -8.13
N ILE A 211 18.76 0.16 -8.61
CA ILE A 211 17.40 0.31 -9.14
C ILE A 211 16.38 0.08 -8.01
N TYR A 212 15.89 1.17 -7.41
CA TYR A 212 15.06 1.12 -6.18
C TYR A 212 13.56 0.96 -6.41
N HIS A 213 13.08 0.90 -7.65
CA HIS A 213 11.67 0.71 -7.98
C HIS A 213 11.34 -0.70 -8.48
N PHE A 214 12.37 -1.51 -8.73
CA PHE A 214 12.26 -2.91 -9.12
C PHE A 214 13.13 -3.78 -8.22
N SER A 215 12.56 -4.88 -7.74
CA SER A 215 13.28 -5.96 -7.10
C SER A 215 12.54 -7.26 -7.35
N LYS A 216 13.20 -8.23 -7.98
CA LYS A 216 12.63 -9.55 -8.13
C LYS A 216 12.48 -10.20 -6.75
N PRO A 217 11.25 -10.48 -6.28
CA PRO A 217 11.06 -11.07 -4.97
C PRO A 217 11.62 -12.50 -4.90
N ASN A 218 12.30 -12.82 -3.80
CA ASN A 218 12.77 -14.19 -3.50
C ASN A 218 11.78 -14.96 -2.61
N ILE A 219 10.59 -14.43 -2.41
CA ILE A 219 9.58 -14.97 -1.50
C ILE A 219 8.21 -14.95 -2.18
N SER A 220 7.37 -15.94 -1.89
CA SER A 220 5.97 -15.92 -2.32
C SER A 220 5.16 -14.90 -1.51
N TYR A 221 4.06 -14.38 -2.08
CA TYR A 221 3.18 -13.44 -1.37
C TYR A 221 2.57 -14.06 -0.10
N LEU A 222 2.42 -15.38 -0.04
CA LEU A 222 1.90 -16.12 1.13
C LEU A 222 2.84 -16.02 2.35
N ASN A 223 4.14 -15.96 2.11
CA ASN A 223 5.18 -15.96 3.13
C ASN A 223 5.79 -14.56 3.35
N ALA A 224 5.56 -13.63 2.43
CA ALA A 224 6.10 -12.29 2.54
C ALA A 224 5.59 -11.58 3.82
N PRO A 225 6.44 -10.90 4.59
CA PRO A 225 6.03 -10.10 5.75
C PRO A 225 4.92 -9.11 5.46
N ALA A 226 4.95 -8.54 4.26
CA ALA A 226 3.92 -7.68 3.71
C ALA A 226 4.00 -7.66 2.18
N TYR A 227 2.89 -7.33 1.54
CA TYR A 227 2.84 -6.94 0.14
C TYR A 227 1.85 -5.78 -0.05
N ILE A 228 1.93 -5.09 -1.17
CA ILE A 228 0.94 -4.08 -1.55
C ILE A 228 -0.03 -4.70 -2.54
N GLY A 229 -1.28 -4.92 -2.11
CA GLY A 229 -2.37 -5.27 -3.02
C GLY A 229 -2.68 -4.05 -3.89
N HIS A 230 -2.37 -4.16 -5.19
CA HIS A 230 -2.57 -3.08 -6.15
C HIS A 230 -3.81 -3.35 -7.01
N TYR A 231 -4.90 -2.66 -6.73
CA TYR A 231 -6.21 -2.79 -7.37
C TYR A 231 -6.36 -1.82 -8.56
N VAL A 232 -5.41 -1.92 -9.49
CA VAL A 232 -5.25 -0.93 -10.58
C VAL A 232 -6.40 -0.98 -11.59
N ASN A 233 -6.93 -2.18 -11.88
CA ASN A 233 -7.92 -2.37 -12.93
C ASN A 233 -9.35 -2.13 -12.43
N GLN A 234 -9.72 -2.64 -11.27
CA GLN A 234 -11.09 -2.60 -10.75
C GLN A 234 -12.13 -3.00 -11.84
N SER A 235 -13.35 -2.45 -11.84
CA SER A 235 -14.29 -2.66 -12.94
C SER A 235 -13.85 -1.92 -14.21
N GLU A 236 -14.37 -2.36 -15.38
CA GLU A 236 -14.13 -1.68 -16.66
C GLU A 236 -14.57 -0.22 -16.58
N GLU A 237 -15.76 0.03 -16.01
CA GLU A 237 -16.30 1.37 -15.80
C GLU A 237 -15.34 2.26 -14.99
N THR A 238 -14.86 1.76 -13.86
CA THR A 238 -13.92 2.49 -13.01
C THR A 238 -12.57 2.68 -13.68
N TYR A 239 -12.07 1.67 -14.41
CA TYR A 239 -10.83 1.79 -15.17
C TYR A 239 -10.91 2.90 -16.22
N ILE A 240 -11.99 2.93 -17.02
CA ILE A 240 -12.20 3.98 -18.03
C ILE A 240 -12.26 5.36 -17.37
N LYS A 241 -13.06 5.49 -16.32
CA LYS A 241 -13.24 6.76 -15.61
C LYS A 241 -11.95 7.31 -15.03
N ARG A 242 -11.14 6.47 -14.39
CA ARG A 242 -9.95 6.89 -13.62
C ARG A 242 -8.65 6.86 -14.40
N LYS A 243 -8.47 5.86 -15.26
CA LYS A 243 -7.18 5.63 -15.94
C LYS A 243 -7.16 6.11 -17.39
N VAL A 244 -8.31 6.09 -18.09
CA VAL A 244 -8.40 6.53 -19.49
C VAL A 244 -8.77 8.01 -19.58
N ASN A 245 -9.82 8.43 -18.87
CA ASN A 245 -10.35 9.79 -18.99
C ASN A 245 -9.53 10.84 -18.24
N LEU A 246 -8.77 10.44 -17.22
CA LEU A 246 -7.94 11.35 -16.44
C LEU A 246 -6.46 11.26 -16.86
N PRO A 247 -5.74 12.39 -16.87
CA PRO A 247 -4.31 12.38 -17.06
C PRO A 247 -3.60 11.68 -15.91
N ARG A 248 -2.46 11.08 -16.19
CA ARG A 248 -1.59 10.47 -15.20
C ARG A 248 -0.96 11.53 -14.30
N ASP A 249 -0.86 11.24 -13.00
CA ASP A 249 -0.28 12.16 -12.01
C ASP A 249 1.25 12.27 -12.10
N ASP A 250 1.90 11.27 -12.71
CA ASP A 250 3.36 11.19 -12.82
C ASP A 250 3.95 11.94 -14.02
N ASN A 251 3.27 11.91 -15.17
CA ASN A 251 3.74 12.56 -16.40
C ASN A 251 2.73 13.51 -17.07
N GLY A 252 1.48 13.55 -16.58
CA GLY A 252 0.43 14.43 -17.12
C GLY A 252 -0.20 13.94 -18.41
N GLU A 253 0.20 12.79 -18.97
CA GLU A 253 -0.31 12.24 -20.21
C GLU A 253 -1.57 11.38 -20.00
N LYS A 254 -2.45 11.33 -21.00
CA LYS A 254 -3.58 10.40 -21.00
C LYS A 254 -3.14 9.01 -21.49
N ARG A 255 -3.75 7.96 -20.94
CA ARG A 255 -3.56 6.59 -21.45
C ARG A 255 -4.27 6.42 -22.79
N HIS A 256 -3.66 5.65 -23.71
CA HIS A 256 -4.30 5.29 -24.96
C HIS A 256 -5.42 4.26 -24.74
N GLN A 257 -6.52 4.41 -25.48
CA GLN A 257 -7.72 3.56 -25.34
C GLN A 257 -7.57 2.16 -25.97
N GLU A 258 -6.50 1.92 -26.74
CA GLU A 258 -6.39 0.81 -27.70
C GLU A 258 -6.46 -0.61 -27.13
N ASN A 259 -6.40 -0.81 -25.79
CA ASN A 259 -6.35 -2.15 -25.19
C ASN A 259 -7.15 -2.32 -23.90
N ILE A 260 -8.27 -1.60 -23.72
CA ILE A 260 -9.04 -1.65 -22.48
C ILE A 260 -9.43 -3.08 -22.09
N LYS A 261 -9.96 -3.89 -23.02
CA LYS A 261 -10.37 -5.29 -22.75
C LYS A 261 -9.20 -6.18 -22.34
N ASN A 262 -8.05 -6.02 -22.98
CA ASN A 262 -6.87 -6.82 -22.63
C ASN A 262 -6.34 -6.45 -21.25
N ILE A 263 -6.36 -5.19 -20.89
CA ILE A 263 -5.94 -4.71 -19.56
C ILE A 263 -6.94 -5.16 -18.50
N HIS A 264 -8.24 -5.07 -18.78
CA HIS A 264 -9.31 -5.48 -17.88
C HIS A 264 -9.21 -6.97 -17.50
N ASN A 265 -8.77 -7.83 -18.41
CA ASN A 265 -8.62 -9.27 -18.19
C ASN A 265 -7.32 -9.64 -17.45
N GLN A 266 -6.40 -8.70 -17.26
CA GLN A 266 -5.14 -8.98 -16.58
C GLN A 266 -5.33 -9.21 -15.08
N PHE A 267 -4.40 -9.95 -14.48
CA PHE A 267 -4.29 -10.16 -13.03
C PHE A 267 -5.45 -10.94 -12.38
N ASN A 268 -6.18 -11.76 -13.18
CA ASN A 268 -7.26 -12.62 -12.69
C ASN A 268 -6.84 -14.11 -12.60
N SER A 269 -5.55 -14.39 -12.34
CA SER A 269 -4.95 -15.71 -12.46
C SER A 269 -5.44 -16.70 -11.40
N ILE A 270 -5.58 -16.24 -10.15
CA ILE A 270 -5.98 -17.08 -9.01
C ILE A 270 -7.01 -16.37 -8.13
N GLU A 271 -7.77 -17.15 -7.36
CA GLU A 271 -8.60 -16.61 -6.28
C GLU A 271 -7.73 -16.32 -5.06
N ASN A 272 -7.79 -15.08 -4.56
CA ASN A 272 -7.06 -14.61 -3.38
C ASN A 272 -8.00 -13.82 -2.45
N THR A 273 -8.66 -14.53 -1.57
CA THR A 273 -9.60 -13.96 -0.59
C THR A 273 -8.92 -13.48 0.70
N TYR A 274 -7.62 -13.60 0.83
CA TYR A 274 -6.92 -13.26 2.08
C TYR A 274 -7.17 -11.81 2.54
N PRO A 275 -7.05 -10.76 1.69
CA PRO A 275 -7.34 -9.40 2.10
C PRO A 275 -8.80 -9.20 2.56
N LYS A 276 -9.76 -9.79 1.82
CA LYS A 276 -11.18 -9.79 2.18
C LYS A 276 -11.40 -10.37 3.57
N ASN A 277 -10.94 -11.60 3.80
CA ASN A 277 -11.19 -12.33 5.04
C ASN A 277 -10.54 -11.64 6.25
N LYS A 278 -9.36 -11.05 6.07
CA LYS A 278 -8.61 -10.42 7.15
C LYS A 278 -9.13 -9.03 7.52
N TYR A 279 -9.59 -8.24 6.55
CA TYR A 279 -9.81 -6.81 6.75
C TYR A 279 -11.24 -6.33 6.52
N ALA A 280 -12.01 -6.91 5.58
CA ALA A 280 -13.26 -6.31 5.14
C ALA A 280 -14.28 -6.11 6.27
N GLY A 281 -14.50 -7.11 7.12
CA GLY A 281 -15.41 -7.00 8.26
C GLY A 281 -15.00 -5.90 9.24
N LYS A 282 -13.69 -5.77 9.52
CA LYS A 282 -13.14 -4.73 10.40
C LYS A 282 -13.32 -3.34 9.81
N ILE A 283 -13.10 -3.20 8.49
CA ILE A 283 -13.29 -1.94 7.77
C ILE A 283 -14.75 -1.50 7.82
N LYS A 284 -15.71 -2.41 7.58
CA LYS A 284 -17.14 -2.10 7.68
C LYS A 284 -17.52 -1.63 9.08
N ILE A 285 -17.08 -2.33 10.12
CA ILE A 285 -17.33 -1.93 11.50
C ILE A 285 -16.75 -0.54 11.78
N PHE A 286 -15.52 -0.27 11.33
CA PHE A 286 -14.87 1.02 11.48
C PHE A 286 -15.65 2.13 10.76
N LEU A 287 -16.02 1.93 9.51
CA LEU A 287 -16.71 2.94 8.69
C LEU A 287 -18.13 3.25 9.19
N LYS A 288 -18.84 2.26 9.74
CA LYS A 288 -20.16 2.49 10.39
C LYS A 288 -20.08 3.49 11.54
N GLN A 289 -18.97 3.54 12.29
CA GLN A 289 -18.80 4.53 13.37
C GLN A 289 -18.79 5.97 12.85
N TYR A 290 -18.57 6.17 11.55
CA TYR A 290 -18.55 7.46 10.88
C TYR A 290 -19.73 7.66 9.92
N GLY A 291 -20.81 6.89 10.10
CA GLY A 291 -22.06 7.04 9.34
C GLY A 291 -21.95 6.58 7.88
N HIS A 292 -21.13 5.56 7.62
CA HIS A 292 -21.05 4.94 6.29
C HIS A 292 -21.78 3.59 6.33
N ASP A 293 -22.92 3.53 5.66
CA ASP A 293 -23.70 2.30 5.46
C ASP A 293 -23.35 1.64 4.12
N PHE A 294 -23.43 0.29 4.06
CA PHE A 294 -23.06 -0.55 2.92
C PHE A 294 -24.27 -1.29 2.39
#